data_5be4585ae445deaaed018644cc3aab3e
#
_entry.id   5be4585ae445deaaed018644cc3aab3e
#
_cell.length_a   1.000
_cell.length_b   1.000
_cell.length_c   1.000
_cell.angle_alpha   90.00
_cell.angle_beta   90.00
_cell.angle_gamma   90.00
#
_symmetry.space_group_name_H-M   'P 1'
#
loop_
_entity.id
_entity.type
_entity.pdbx_description
1 polymer ?
#
loop_
_entity_poly.entity_id
_entity_poly.type
_entity_poly.pdbx_seq_one_letter_code
_entity_poly.pdbx_strand_id
1 'polypeptide(L)'
;MTKTVWQELSVKWARSYWDDWMRLPEQRRGRACIRPEISRTKTFGKIGVSNGLFYEKHLKYIVLNDKFVPFTVMDLSGFEKEKYDAKFLDDVYSRPVVSVDDVRRGNLKSGQGSVRVTYFTANDFKRAAKALGIMDDFKSGVPRTAYRGVVSFMRDSTRVYLAPNRNWAGYDPKWS
;
A
#
# COMPACT_ATOMS: atom_id res chain seq x y z
N MET A 1 -14.25 14.42 19.18
CA MET A 1 -15.21 13.30 18.98
C MET A 1 -16.41 13.60 19.86
N THR A 2 -17.62 13.70 19.28
CA THR A 2 -18.84 13.97 20.08
C THR A 2 -19.26 12.71 20.83
N LYS A 3 -19.95 12.91 21.96
CA LYS A 3 -20.45 11.81 22.80
C LYS A 3 -21.35 10.82 22.00
N THR A 4 -22.12 11.34 21.06
CA THR A 4 -23.01 10.56 20.19
C THR A 4 -22.22 9.64 19.26
N VAL A 5 -21.16 10.16 18.62
CA VAL A 5 -20.28 9.36 17.75
C VAL A 5 -19.58 8.25 18.53
N TRP A 6 -19.18 8.51 19.77
CA TRP A 6 -18.59 7.47 20.62
C TRP A 6 -19.61 6.39 21.01
N GLN A 7 -20.84 6.75 21.32
CA GLN A 7 -21.89 5.79 21.64
C GLN A 7 -22.22 4.85 20.47
N GLU A 8 -22.28 5.37 19.26
CA GLU A 8 -22.47 4.56 18.05
C GLU A 8 -21.27 3.67 17.74
N LEU A 9 -20.07 4.19 17.95
CA LEU A 9 -18.82 3.49 17.74
C LEU A 9 -18.56 2.37 18.73
N SER A 10 -18.80 2.62 20.02
CA SER A 10 -18.44 1.70 21.09
C SER A 10 -19.18 0.36 21.01
N VAL A 11 -20.41 0.36 20.49
CA VAL A 11 -21.22 -0.85 20.30
C VAL A 11 -20.72 -1.73 19.15
N LYS A 12 -20.14 -1.10 18.13
CA LYS A 12 -19.62 -1.76 16.91
C LYS A 12 -18.10 -1.94 16.91
N TRP A 13 -17.44 -1.48 17.96
CA TRP A 13 -15.98 -1.50 18.03
C TRP A 13 -15.48 -2.94 18.14
N ALA A 14 -14.70 -3.38 17.17
CA ALA A 14 -13.99 -4.63 17.28
C ALA A 14 -13.02 -4.57 18.46
N ARG A 15 -13.04 -5.59 19.33
CA ARG A 15 -12.26 -5.62 20.58
C ARG A 15 -10.74 -5.51 20.38
N SER A 16 -10.27 -5.69 19.15
CA SER A 16 -8.84 -5.79 18.84
C SER A 16 -8.29 -4.67 17.97
N TYR A 17 -9.00 -4.20 16.93
CA TYR A 17 -8.43 -3.30 15.93
C TYR A 17 -9.41 -2.18 15.54
N TRP A 18 -9.12 -0.96 15.96
CA TRP A 18 -9.90 0.23 15.62
C TRP A 18 -9.86 0.56 14.10
N ASP A 19 -8.81 0.15 13.41
CA ASP A 19 -8.64 0.37 11.99
C ASP A 19 -9.57 -0.50 11.13
N ASP A 20 -10.04 -1.63 11.61
CA ASP A 20 -11.02 -2.46 10.92
C ASP A 20 -12.35 -1.72 10.73
N TRP A 21 -12.77 -0.92 11.71
CA TRP A 21 -13.94 -0.06 11.56
C TRP A 21 -13.77 0.96 10.43
N MET A 22 -12.59 1.60 10.29
CA MET A 22 -12.29 2.53 9.21
C MET A 22 -12.36 1.88 7.83
N ARG A 23 -12.21 0.56 7.75
CA ARG A 23 -12.22 -0.21 6.50
C ARG A 23 -13.62 -0.62 6.05
N LEU A 24 -14.62 -0.56 6.93
CA LEU A 24 -15.98 -0.94 6.60
C LEU A 24 -16.50 -0.09 5.42
N PRO A 25 -17.24 -0.69 4.45
CA PRO A 25 -17.74 0.02 3.28
C PRO A 25 -18.58 1.25 3.62
N GLU A 26 -19.43 1.15 4.66
CA GLU A 26 -20.26 2.24 5.16
C GLU A 26 -19.45 3.41 5.73
N GLN A 27 -18.24 3.16 6.23
CA GLN A 27 -17.34 4.19 6.71
C GLN A 27 -16.48 4.77 5.59
N ARG A 28 -16.00 3.92 4.71
CA ARG A 28 -15.19 4.33 3.56
C ARG A 28 -15.97 5.14 2.54
N ARG A 29 -17.22 4.79 2.26
CA ARG A 29 -18.10 5.48 1.31
C ARG A 29 -17.40 5.74 -0.04
N GLY A 30 -16.65 4.76 -0.54
CA GLY A 30 -15.89 4.89 -1.78
C GLY A 30 -14.65 5.81 -1.71
N ARG A 31 -14.36 6.40 -0.54
CA ARG A 31 -13.19 7.27 -0.37
C ARG A 31 -11.89 6.48 -0.33
N ALA A 32 -10.83 7.07 -0.84
CA ALA A 32 -9.46 6.59 -0.71
C ALA A 32 -8.74 7.31 0.44
N CYS A 33 -7.69 6.71 0.95
CA CYS A 33 -6.82 7.33 1.95
C CYS A 33 -5.58 7.91 1.26
N ILE A 34 -5.31 9.18 1.49
CA ILE A 34 -4.03 9.81 1.12
C ILE A 34 -3.02 9.47 2.20
N ARG A 35 -1.93 8.84 1.81
CA ARG A 35 -0.83 8.51 2.72
C ARG A 35 0.50 8.99 2.15
N PRO A 36 1.45 9.41 2.99
CA PRO A 36 2.78 9.76 2.54
C PRO A 36 3.54 8.50 2.07
N GLU A 37 4.39 8.65 1.08
CA GLU A 37 5.26 7.57 0.60
C GLU A 37 6.28 7.18 1.65
N ILE A 38 6.96 8.16 2.24
CA ILE A 38 7.87 7.93 3.37
C ILE A 38 7.08 8.16 4.65
N SER A 39 7.11 7.19 5.55
CA SER A 39 6.29 7.19 6.76
C SER A 39 6.60 8.39 7.66
N ARG A 40 5.55 8.96 8.26
CA ARG A 40 5.65 10.01 9.29
C ARG A 40 5.46 9.45 10.70
N THR A 41 5.25 8.16 10.80
CA THR A 41 5.13 7.44 12.07
C THR A 41 5.96 6.17 12.02
N LYS A 42 6.48 5.75 13.18
CA LYS A 42 7.25 4.52 13.31
C LYS A 42 6.75 3.72 14.50
N THR A 43 6.61 2.43 14.32
CA THR A 43 6.34 1.50 15.41
C THR A 43 7.62 1.28 16.21
N PHE A 44 7.60 1.59 17.50
CA PHE A 44 8.78 1.47 18.39
C PHE A 44 8.72 0.26 19.32
N GLY A 45 7.57 -0.42 19.41
CA GLY A 45 7.37 -1.56 20.32
C GLY A 45 7.09 -2.87 19.59
N LYS A 46 7.69 -3.95 20.12
CA LYS A 46 7.40 -5.33 19.70
C LYS A 46 6.15 -5.89 20.38
N ILE A 47 5.83 -5.36 21.55
CA ILE A 47 4.75 -5.85 22.40
C ILE A 47 3.54 -4.97 22.21
N GLY A 48 2.39 -5.58 21.94
CA GLY A 48 1.12 -4.91 21.73
C GLY A 48 0.05 -5.90 21.32
N VAL A 49 -1.12 -5.42 20.96
CA VAL A 49 -2.30 -6.26 20.63
C VAL A 49 -2.02 -7.24 19.47
N SER A 50 -1.15 -6.87 18.53
CA SER A 50 -0.76 -7.73 17.40
C SER A 50 0.36 -8.73 17.72
N ASN A 51 0.82 -8.81 18.98
CA ASN A 51 1.92 -9.69 19.42
C ASN A 51 3.19 -9.59 18.52
N GLY A 52 3.44 -8.42 17.97
CA GLY A 52 4.60 -8.18 17.10
C GLY A 52 4.56 -8.86 15.75
N LEU A 53 3.39 -9.32 15.28
CA LEU A 53 3.19 -10.16 14.09
C LEU A 53 4.01 -9.74 12.86
N PHE A 54 4.11 -8.45 12.58
CA PHE A 54 4.87 -7.94 11.43
C PHE A 54 6.12 -7.15 11.82
N TYR A 55 6.44 -7.07 13.13
CA TYR A 55 7.49 -6.19 13.60
C TYR A 55 8.85 -6.59 13.03
N GLU A 56 9.26 -7.84 13.20
CA GLU A 56 10.58 -8.31 12.79
C GLU A 56 10.78 -8.31 11.26
N LYS A 57 9.71 -8.60 10.51
CA LYS A 57 9.79 -8.68 9.05
C LYS A 57 9.70 -7.34 8.35
N HIS A 58 8.90 -6.41 8.89
CA HIS A 58 8.55 -5.20 8.16
C HIS A 58 8.62 -3.92 8.99
N LEU A 59 8.01 -3.89 10.21
CA LEU A 59 7.77 -2.63 10.88
C LEU A 59 9.04 -1.99 11.48
N LYS A 60 9.99 -2.79 11.92
CA LYS A 60 11.27 -2.28 12.46
C LYS A 60 12.11 -1.53 11.42
N TYR A 61 11.87 -1.78 10.14
CA TYR A 61 12.60 -1.15 9.04
C TYR A 61 11.94 0.13 8.52
N ILE A 62 10.82 0.56 9.11
CA ILE A 62 10.17 1.80 8.71
C ILE A 62 11.14 2.96 8.94
N VAL A 63 11.42 3.68 7.84
CA VAL A 63 12.19 4.92 7.86
C VAL A 63 11.24 6.09 8.05
N LEU A 64 11.54 6.97 9.00
CA LEU A 64 10.77 8.20 9.20
C LEU A 64 11.23 9.26 8.19
N ASN A 65 10.25 10.01 7.67
CA ASN A 65 10.55 11.21 6.91
C ASN A 65 11.10 12.31 7.83
N ASP A 66 12.31 12.75 7.57
CA ASP A 66 13.02 13.84 8.25
C ASP A 66 12.90 15.18 7.52
N LYS A 67 12.27 15.19 6.33
CA LYS A 67 12.12 16.40 5.51
C LYS A 67 10.79 17.07 5.78
N PHE A 68 10.84 18.38 5.98
CA PHE A 68 9.63 19.20 6.05
C PHE A 68 8.95 19.26 4.66
N VAL A 69 7.63 19.09 4.64
CA VAL A 69 6.80 19.20 3.44
C VAL A 69 5.73 20.27 3.70
N PRO A 70 5.77 21.39 2.97
CA PRO A 70 4.88 22.53 3.20
C PRO A 70 3.48 22.32 2.58
N PHE A 71 2.71 21.37 3.08
CA PHE A 71 1.38 21.04 2.53
C PHE A 71 0.41 22.22 2.47
N THR A 72 0.59 23.21 3.33
CA THR A 72 -0.31 24.38 3.40
C THR A 72 -0.16 25.33 2.22
N VAL A 73 0.94 25.24 1.48
CA VAL A 73 1.24 26.12 0.32
C VAL A 73 1.42 25.33 -0.97
N MET A 74 1.22 24.03 -0.93
CA MET A 74 1.30 23.17 -2.11
C MET A 74 -0.03 23.15 -2.86
N ASP A 75 0.04 23.07 -4.20
CA ASP A 75 -1.13 22.70 -4.98
C ASP A 75 -1.48 21.22 -4.74
N LEU A 76 -2.61 20.99 -4.09
CA LEU A 76 -3.12 19.65 -3.77
C LEU A 76 -4.18 19.17 -4.77
N SER A 77 -4.47 19.92 -5.84
CA SER A 77 -5.49 19.56 -6.84
C SER A 77 -5.24 18.22 -7.51
N GLY A 78 -3.97 17.79 -7.60
CA GLY A 78 -3.58 16.47 -8.09
C GLY A 78 -4.00 15.30 -7.19
N PHE A 79 -4.45 15.56 -5.95
CA PHE A 79 -4.98 14.54 -5.04
C PHE A 79 -6.50 14.35 -5.18
N GLU A 80 -7.17 15.12 -6.01
CA GLU A 80 -8.54 14.79 -6.41
C GLU A 80 -8.57 13.40 -7.03
N LYS A 81 -9.52 12.58 -6.60
CA LYS A 81 -9.49 11.13 -6.86
C LYS A 81 -9.35 10.80 -8.35
N GLU A 82 -10.14 11.43 -9.19
CA GLU A 82 -10.16 11.17 -10.64
C GLU A 82 -8.83 11.57 -11.31
N LYS A 83 -8.30 12.71 -10.96
CA LYS A 83 -7.01 13.21 -11.48
C LYS A 83 -5.86 12.32 -11.02
N TYR A 84 -5.87 11.97 -9.71
CA TYR A 84 -4.87 11.08 -9.15
C TYR A 84 -4.91 9.69 -9.80
N ASP A 85 -6.09 9.10 -9.92
CA ASP A 85 -6.27 7.77 -10.48
C ASP A 85 -5.77 7.71 -11.94
N ALA A 86 -6.15 8.69 -12.77
CA ALA A 86 -5.72 8.74 -14.16
C ALA A 86 -4.19 8.84 -14.27
N LYS A 87 -3.59 9.79 -13.56
CA LYS A 87 -2.14 9.98 -13.55
C LYS A 87 -1.40 8.77 -12.99
N PHE A 88 -1.88 8.22 -11.88
CA PHE A 88 -1.25 7.08 -11.22
C PHE A 88 -1.25 5.83 -12.12
N LEU A 89 -2.39 5.54 -12.75
CA LEU A 89 -2.48 4.39 -13.65
C LEU A 89 -1.63 4.57 -14.91
N ASP A 90 -1.60 5.78 -15.48
CA ASP A 90 -0.72 6.07 -16.61
C ASP A 90 0.75 5.92 -16.21
N ASP A 91 1.16 6.50 -15.10
CA ASP A 91 2.52 6.36 -14.57
C ASP A 91 2.92 4.90 -14.37
N VAL A 92 2.04 4.06 -13.82
CA VAL A 92 2.33 2.64 -13.56
C VAL A 92 2.39 1.85 -14.86
N TYR A 93 1.40 2.00 -15.74
CA TYR A 93 1.28 1.13 -16.92
C TYR A 93 2.09 1.57 -18.12
N SER A 94 2.67 2.78 -18.11
CA SER A 94 3.67 3.21 -19.09
C SER A 94 5.08 2.67 -18.79
N ARG A 95 5.33 2.14 -17.58
CA ARG A 95 6.66 1.66 -17.21
C ARG A 95 7.03 0.34 -17.89
N PRO A 96 8.31 0.15 -18.22
CA PRO A 96 8.79 -1.10 -18.79
C PRO A 96 8.52 -2.26 -17.84
N VAL A 97 8.07 -3.39 -18.42
CA VAL A 97 7.82 -4.62 -17.66
C VAL A 97 9.13 -5.38 -17.50
N VAL A 98 9.39 -5.79 -16.27
CA VAL A 98 10.56 -6.61 -15.92
C VAL A 98 10.12 -7.85 -15.14
N SER A 99 10.99 -8.85 -15.07
CA SER A 99 10.71 -10.05 -14.30
C SER A 99 10.96 -9.84 -12.79
N VAL A 100 10.35 -10.66 -11.95
CA VAL A 100 10.64 -10.71 -10.50
C VAL A 100 12.12 -10.97 -10.25
N ASP A 101 12.72 -11.84 -11.07
CA ASP A 101 14.13 -12.22 -10.93
C ASP A 101 15.09 -11.07 -11.26
N ASP A 102 14.77 -10.24 -12.26
CA ASP A 102 15.59 -9.06 -12.58
C ASP A 102 15.60 -8.08 -11.42
N VAL A 103 14.43 -7.83 -10.82
CA VAL A 103 14.34 -6.95 -9.63
C VAL A 103 15.10 -7.56 -8.45
N ARG A 104 14.93 -8.86 -8.21
CA ARG A 104 15.56 -9.55 -7.08
C ARG A 104 17.08 -9.55 -7.17
N ARG A 105 17.62 -9.73 -8.38
CA ARG A 105 19.07 -9.79 -8.63
C ARG A 105 19.71 -8.43 -8.82
N GLY A 106 18.94 -7.36 -8.86
CA GLY A 106 19.46 -6.03 -9.16
C GLY A 106 19.85 -5.83 -10.64
N ASN A 107 19.34 -6.66 -11.55
CA ASN A 107 19.64 -6.59 -12.98
C ASN A 107 18.81 -5.48 -13.70
N LEU A 108 18.55 -4.37 -12.99
CA LEU A 108 17.83 -3.25 -13.55
C LEU A 108 18.82 -2.28 -14.23
N LYS A 109 18.43 -1.75 -15.38
CA LYS A 109 19.30 -0.78 -16.09
C LYS A 109 19.50 0.46 -15.22
N SER A 110 20.76 0.87 -15.05
CA SER A 110 21.09 2.09 -14.34
C SER A 110 20.37 3.30 -14.96
N GLY A 111 19.75 4.13 -14.11
CA GLY A 111 19.00 5.32 -14.58
C GLY A 111 17.58 5.04 -15.08
N GLN A 112 17.05 3.83 -14.96
CA GLN A 112 15.72 3.46 -15.46
C GLN A 112 14.55 4.12 -14.70
N GLY A 113 14.81 4.79 -13.58
CA GLY A 113 13.84 5.55 -12.76
C GLY A 113 12.74 4.68 -12.15
N SER A 114 11.95 3.97 -12.95
CA SER A 114 10.90 3.09 -12.47
C SER A 114 10.59 1.95 -13.44
N VAL A 115 10.16 0.80 -12.87
CA VAL A 115 9.83 -0.44 -13.59
C VAL A 115 8.55 -1.05 -13.04
N ARG A 116 7.94 -1.95 -13.81
CA ARG A 116 6.73 -2.67 -13.42
C ARG A 116 6.93 -4.19 -13.49
N VAL A 117 6.52 -4.85 -12.42
CA VAL A 117 6.35 -6.32 -12.38
C VAL A 117 4.85 -6.60 -12.42
N THR A 118 4.41 -7.51 -13.28
CA THR A 118 2.99 -7.81 -13.44
C THR A 118 2.63 -9.11 -12.73
N TYR A 119 1.48 -9.11 -12.03
CA TYR A 119 0.85 -10.31 -11.51
C TYR A 119 -0.56 -10.50 -12.08
N PHE A 120 -1.06 -11.73 -12.11
CA PHE A 120 -2.35 -12.09 -12.69
C PHE A 120 -3.32 -12.66 -11.65
N THR A 121 -2.81 -13.33 -10.63
CA THR A 121 -3.59 -13.99 -9.57
C THR A 121 -3.08 -13.61 -8.19
N ALA A 122 -3.88 -13.89 -7.15
CA ALA A 122 -3.46 -13.73 -5.76
C ALA A 122 -2.17 -14.55 -5.47
N ASN A 123 -2.07 -15.74 -6.02
CA ASN A 123 -0.89 -16.60 -5.84
C ASN A 123 0.35 -16.02 -6.54
N ASP A 124 0.18 -15.42 -7.71
CA ASP A 124 1.30 -14.72 -8.39
C ASP A 124 1.80 -13.56 -7.55
N PHE A 125 0.86 -12.75 -7.03
CA PHE A 125 1.21 -11.67 -6.12
C PHE A 125 1.99 -12.18 -4.89
N LYS A 126 1.45 -13.20 -4.19
CA LYS A 126 2.10 -13.75 -3.00
C LYS A 126 3.51 -14.28 -3.29
N ARG A 127 3.68 -15.00 -4.41
CA ARG A 127 5.01 -15.48 -4.84
C ARG A 127 5.97 -14.34 -5.14
N ALA A 128 5.53 -13.35 -5.92
CA ALA A 128 6.33 -12.19 -6.26
C ALA A 128 6.71 -11.38 -5.00
N ALA A 129 5.73 -11.06 -4.16
CA ALA A 129 5.93 -10.31 -2.93
C ALA A 129 6.93 -11.01 -1.99
N LYS A 130 6.79 -12.33 -1.80
CA LYS A 130 7.73 -13.13 -1.00
C LYS A 130 9.14 -13.12 -1.59
N ALA A 131 9.29 -13.29 -2.90
CA ALA A 131 10.59 -13.27 -3.57
C ALA A 131 11.27 -11.89 -3.49
N LEU A 132 10.47 -10.82 -3.46
CA LEU A 132 10.95 -9.44 -3.37
C LEU A 132 11.14 -8.94 -1.93
N GLY A 133 10.75 -9.74 -0.92
CA GLY A 133 10.87 -9.40 0.49
C GLY A 133 9.86 -8.35 0.97
N ILE A 134 8.75 -8.18 0.26
CA ILE A 134 7.67 -7.27 0.64
C ILE A 134 6.50 -8.05 1.26
N MET A 135 5.56 -7.34 1.87
CA MET A 135 4.41 -7.92 2.55
C MET A 135 3.50 -8.64 1.55
N ASP A 136 3.17 -9.90 1.82
CA ASP A 136 2.48 -10.82 0.92
C ASP A 136 1.06 -11.17 1.35
N ASP A 137 0.55 -10.54 2.42
CA ASP A 137 -0.77 -10.82 2.95
C ASP A 137 -1.89 -9.96 2.33
N PHE A 138 -3.10 -10.49 2.46
CA PHE A 138 -4.33 -9.85 2.01
C PHE A 138 -5.26 -9.56 3.20
N LYS A 139 -6.07 -8.53 3.06
CA LYS A 139 -7.19 -8.25 3.93
C LYS A 139 -8.41 -7.93 3.07
N SER A 140 -9.47 -8.73 3.19
CA SER A 140 -10.69 -8.60 2.36
C SER A 140 -10.39 -8.55 0.86
N GLY A 141 -9.52 -9.44 0.39
CA GLY A 141 -9.12 -9.53 -1.01
C GLY A 141 -8.13 -8.47 -1.50
N VAL A 142 -7.70 -7.56 -0.62
CA VAL A 142 -6.80 -6.46 -0.97
C VAL A 142 -5.39 -6.76 -0.47
N PRO A 143 -4.36 -6.72 -1.33
CA PRO A 143 -2.99 -6.78 -0.87
C PRO A 143 -2.71 -5.62 0.09
N ARG A 144 -2.07 -5.88 1.21
CA ARG A 144 -1.71 -4.80 2.14
C ARG A 144 -0.83 -3.78 1.44
N THR A 145 -1.06 -2.50 1.76
CA THR A 145 -0.38 -1.34 1.18
C THR A 145 -0.70 -1.04 -0.29
N ALA A 146 -1.53 -1.86 -0.95
CA ALA A 146 -1.89 -1.62 -2.34
C ALA A 146 -2.84 -0.42 -2.52
N TYR A 147 -2.65 0.27 -3.63
CA TYR A 147 -3.64 1.17 -4.20
C TYR A 147 -4.00 0.69 -5.61
N ARG A 148 -5.28 0.48 -5.89
CA ARG A 148 -5.77 -0.12 -7.15
C ARG A 148 -5.01 -1.40 -7.55
N GLY A 149 -4.73 -2.23 -6.57
CA GLY A 149 -3.96 -3.48 -6.73
C GLY A 149 -2.45 -3.29 -6.83
N VAL A 150 -1.96 -2.08 -6.96
CA VAL A 150 -0.54 -1.80 -7.13
C VAL A 150 0.14 -1.60 -5.78
N VAL A 151 1.21 -2.34 -5.53
CA VAL A 151 2.15 -2.11 -4.42
C VAL A 151 3.41 -1.49 -5.00
N SER A 152 3.82 -0.34 -4.50
CA SER A 152 5.07 0.32 -4.92
C SER A 152 6.11 0.32 -3.80
N PHE A 153 7.36 0.11 -4.17
CA PHE A 153 8.50 0.14 -3.26
C PHE A 153 9.78 0.56 -3.99
N MET A 154 10.80 0.90 -3.23
CA MET A 154 12.12 1.19 -3.79
C MET A 154 13.01 -0.06 -3.72
N ARG A 155 13.70 -0.35 -4.80
CA ARG A 155 14.81 -1.28 -4.85
C ARG A 155 16.04 -0.52 -5.34
N ASP A 156 16.97 -0.34 -4.46
CA ASP A 156 18.10 0.58 -4.66
C ASP A 156 17.57 1.98 -5.05
N SER A 157 17.95 2.51 -6.18
CA SER A 157 17.46 3.80 -6.69
C SER A 157 16.29 3.70 -7.66
N THR A 158 15.76 2.49 -7.89
CA THR A 158 14.68 2.23 -8.86
C THR A 158 13.35 2.02 -8.13
N ARG A 159 12.30 2.72 -8.58
CA ARG A 159 10.94 2.47 -8.13
C ARG A 159 10.37 1.25 -8.84
N VAL A 160 9.87 0.31 -8.07
CA VAL A 160 9.23 -0.91 -8.57
C VAL A 160 7.73 -0.87 -8.27
N TYR A 161 6.92 -1.09 -9.29
CA TYR A 161 5.48 -1.28 -9.20
C TYR A 161 5.15 -2.75 -9.37
N LEU A 162 4.75 -3.43 -8.31
CA LEU A 162 4.12 -4.75 -8.41
C LEU A 162 2.63 -4.51 -8.67
N ALA A 163 2.20 -4.67 -9.91
CA ALA A 163 0.89 -4.25 -10.40
C ALA A 163 0.11 -5.44 -10.98
N PRO A 164 -1.23 -5.45 -10.86
CA PRO A 164 -2.04 -6.43 -11.57
C PRO A 164 -1.93 -6.23 -13.09
N ASN A 165 -2.37 -7.21 -13.87
CA ASN A 165 -2.47 -7.03 -15.30
C ASN A 165 -3.45 -5.87 -15.64
N ARG A 166 -3.35 -5.36 -16.88
CA ARG A 166 -4.15 -4.18 -17.28
C ARG A 166 -5.66 -4.42 -17.24
N ASN A 167 -6.09 -5.67 -17.39
CA ASN A 167 -7.50 -6.09 -17.38
C ASN A 167 -7.99 -6.50 -15.98
N TRP A 168 -7.30 -6.05 -14.94
CA TRP A 168 -7.68 -6.36 -13.56
C TRP A 168 -9.06 -5.79 -13.22
N ALA A 169 -9.98 -6.69 -12.82
CA ALA A 169 -11.39 -6.34 -12.58
C ALA A 169 -11.67 -5.79 -11.17
N GLY A 170 -10.66 -5.71 -10.31
CA GLY A 170 -10.82 -5.28 -8.92
C GLY A 170 -10.43 -6.34 -7.90
N TYR A 171 -10.69 -6.06 -6.65
CA TYR A 171 -10.38 -6.95 -5.54
C TYR A 171 -11.40 -8.10 -5.45
N ASP A 172 -10.90 -9.31 -5.27
CA ASP A 172 -11.74 -10.48 -4.99
C ASP A 172 -11.63 -10.83 -3.49
N PRO A 173 -12.74 -10.80 -2.72
CA PRO A 173 -12.74 -11.15 -1.29
C PRO A 173 -12.19 -12.56 -1.00
N LYS A 174 -12.25 -13.48 -1.98
CA LYS A 174 -11.70 -14.83 -1.84
C LYS A 174 -10.19 -14.89 -1.80
N TRP A 175 -9.50 -13.78 -2.11
CA TRP A 175 -8.04 -13.70 -2.09
C TRP A 175 -7.44 -13.57 -0.68
N SER A 176 -8.26 -13.41 0.34
CA SER A 176 -7.83 -13.29 1.75
C SER A 176 -7.46 -14.62 2.37
#